data_117b4ea535edfc6e1b3ec6e3e017d5fc
#
_entry.id   117b4ea535edfc6e1b3ec6e3e017d5fc
#
_cell.length_a   1.000
_cell.length_b   1.000
_cell.length_c   1.000
_cell.angle_alpha   90.00
_cell.angle_beta   90.00
_cell.angle_gamma   90.00
#
_symmetry.space_group_name_H-M   'P 1'
#
loop_
_entity.id
_entity.type
_entity.pdbx_description
1 polymer ?
#
loop_
_entity_poly.entity_id
_entity_poly.type
_entity_poly.pdbx_seq_one_letter_code
_entity_poly.pdbx_strand_id
1 'polypeptide(L)'
;MLTRLKFAIVLGATYILGLRGQIGEYQVKAFFLYNFARYVEWPSESFKTANDPIVICILGQNPFGGALEQAVAGKVLGTRSFAVRQISDTPPGSSCHILFVNSSERRRFRSMAGRLKGSAVLSVGETPGFTADGGVINFKLENGKVRFEIDLEAAGREHLRISSKLLSLAQIAKKAEDSK
;
A
#
# COMPACT_ATOMS: atom_id res chain seq x y z
N MET A 1 9.66 8.36 49.99
CA MET A 1 8.43 8.25 49.15
C MET A 1 8.52 9.06 47.82
N LEU A 2 9.71 9.54 47.47
CA LEU A 2 9.92 10.35 46.22
C LEU A 2 10.50 9.57 45.03
N THR A 3 10.89 8.32 45.18
CA THR A 3 11.63 7.56 44.17
C THR A 3 10.70 6.81 43.19
N ARG A 4 9.41 6.66 43.48
CA ARG A 4 8.46 5.95 42.62
C ARG A 4 7.79 6.81 41.53
N LEU A 5 7.85 8.14 41.66
CA LEU A 5 7.19 9.05 40.72
C LEU A 5 8.03 9.31 39.45
N LYS A 6 9.35 9.18 39.53
CA LYS A 6 10.24 9.44 38.38
C LYS A 6 10.24 8.31 37.34
N PHE A 7 9.91 7.08 37.70
CA PHE A 7 9.88 5.94 36.76
C PHE A 7 8.65 5.93 35.84
N ALA A 8 7.52 6.45 36.32
CA ALA A 8 6.28 6.50 35.54
C ALA A 8 6.32 7.53 34.39
N ILE A 9 7.08 8.62 34.56
CA ILE A 9 7.18 9.70 33.57
C ILE A 9 8.07 9.28 32.39
N VAL A 10 9.12 8.46 32.63
CA VAL A 10 10.02 7.99 31.58
C VAL A 10 9.33 6.95 30.67
N LEU A 11 8.49 6.08 31.22
CA LEU A 11 7.72 5.09 30.44
C LEU A 11 6.63 5.74 29.58
N GLY A 12 6.01 6.83 30.03
CA GLY A 12 5.02 7.59 29.27
C GLY A 12 5.61 8.34 28.08
N ALA A 13 6.82 8.90 28.24
CA ALA A 13 7.49 9.68 27.18
C ALA A 13 7.97 8.79 26.03
N THR A 14 8.43 7.58 26.30
CA THR A 14 8.86 6.62 25.26
C THR A 14 7.68 6.10 24.43
N TYR A 15 6.52 5.94 25.04
CA TYR A 15 5.30 5.50 24.32
C TYR A 15 4.76 6.57 23.37
N ILE A 16 4.81 7.86 23.76
CA ILE A 16 4.34 8.99 22.96
C ILE A 16 5.28 9.24 21.75
N LEU A 17 6.59 9.03 21.90
CA LEU A 17 7.54 9.17 20.80
C LEU A 17 7.36 8.10 19.72
N GLY A 18 7.03 6.87 20.10
CA GLY A 18 6.73 5.79 19.16
C GLY A 18 5.48 6.05 18.31
N LEU A 19 4.42 6.58 18.91
CA LEU A 19 3.17 6.92 18.24
C LEU A 19 3.35 8.05 17.19
N ARG A 20 4.15 9.06 17.50
CA ARG A 20 4.41 10.18 16.56
C ARG A 20 5.19 9.73 15.33
N GLY A 21 6.16 8.83 15.48
CA GLY A 21 6.90 8.27 14.34
C GLY A 21 6.01 7.45 13.41
N GLN A 22 5.10 6.68 13.98
CA GLN A 22 4.19 5.81 13.22
C GLN A 22 3.13 6.60 12.46
N ILE A 23 2.57 7.67 13.05
CA ILE A 23 1.63 8.56 12.36
C ILE A 23 2.29 9.22 11.14
N GLY A 24 3.53 9.70 11.27
CA GLY A 24 4.28 10.29 10.15
C GLY A 24 4.56 9.29 9.03
N GLU A 25 4.86 8.04 9.36
CA GLU A 25 5.09 6.97 8.38
C GLU A 25 3.85 6.71 7.52
N TYR A 26 2.68 6.53 8.13
CA TYR A 26 1.46 6.26 7.38
C TYR A 26 0.92 7.47 6.61
N GLN A 27 1.22 8.68 7.04
CA GLN A 27 0.98 9.89 6.22
C GLN A 27 1.79 9.85 4.93
N VAL A 28 3.07 9.47 5.00
CA VAL A 28 3.93 9.32 3.82
C VAL A 28 3.46 8.18 2.93
N LYS A 29 3.10 7.03 3.49
CA LYS A 29 2.54 5.90 2.73
C LYS A 29 1.22 6.26 2.04
N ALA A 30 0.33 7.01 2.70
CA ALA A 30 -0.91 7.52 2.10
C ALA A 30 -0.63 8.41 0.88
N PHE A 31 0.34 9.31 0.99
CA PHE A 31 0.78 10.13 -0.13
C PHE A 31 1.36 9.29 -1.28
N PHE A 32 2.12 8.25 -0.99
CA PHE A 32 2.60 7.32 -2.02
C PHE A 32 1.45 6.57 -2.69
N LEU A 33 0.45 6.08 -1.96
CA LEU A 33 -0.71 5.40 -2.56
C LEU A 33 -1.45 6.30 -3.56
N TYR A 34 -1.64 7.58 -3.21
CA TYR A 34 -2.18 8.57 -4.15
C TYR A 34 -1.28 8.73 -5.39
N ASN A 35 0.05 8.83 -5.20
CA ASN A 35 0.98 8.96 -6.33
C ASN A 35 1.05 7.70 -7.18
N PHE A 36 0.94 6.52 -6.60
CA PHE A 36 0.86 5.27 -7.39
C PHE A 36 -0.32 5.33 -8.36
N ALA A 37 -1.48 5.81 -7.91
CA ALA A 37 -2.61 6.01 -8.80
C ALA A 37 -2.30 6.94 -9.99
N ARG A 38 -1.43 7.92 -9.81
CA ARG A 38 -1.05 8.88 -10.87
C ARG A 38 -0.04 8.35 -11.89
N TYR A 39 0.74 7.35 -11.49
CA TYR A 39 1.87 6.83 -12.26
C TYR A 39 1.73 5.37 -12.68
N VAL A 40 0.57 4.80 -12.44
CA VAL A 40 0.16 3.49 -12.93
C VAL A 40 -0.99 3.68 -13.91
N GLU A 41 -0.93 2.98 -15.04
CA GLU A 41 -2.00 2.95 -16.02
C GLU A 41 -2.73 1.62 -15.89
N TRP A 42 -4.05 1.70 -15.73
CA TRP A 42 -4.97 0.55 -15.72
C TRP A 42 -5.52 0.31 -17.14
N PRO A 43 -5.82 -0.94 -17.48
CA PRO A 43 -6.61 -1.23 -18.68
C PRO A 43 -7.95 -0.49 -18.64
N SER A 44 -8.46 -0.09 -19.79
CA SER A 44 -9.73 0.66 -19.90
C SER A 44 -10.91 -0.09 -19.28
N GLU A 45 -10.91 -1.41 -19.39
CA GLU A 45 -11.93 -2.34 -18.87
C GLU A 45 -11.97 -2.41 -17.33
N SER A 46 -10.96 -1.87 -16.66
CA SER A 46 -10.98 -1.74 -15.18
C SER A 46 -12.03 -0.74 -14.70
N PHE A 47 -12.61 0.03 -15.60
CA PHE A 47 -13.60 1.05 -15.32
C PHE A 47 -14.85 0.82 -16.17
N LYS A 48 -16.04 0.87 -15.55
CA LYS A 48 -17.31 0.72 -16.27
C LYS A 48 -17.69 1.99 -17.02
N THR A 49 -17.36 3.15 -16.46
CA THR A 49 -17.63 4.46 -17.06
C THR A 49 -16.40 5.38 -16.99
N ALA A 50 -16.42 6.48 -17.74
CA ALA A 50 -15.35 7.47 -17.72
C ALA A 50 -15.20 8.16 -16.34
N ASN A 51 -16.24 8.20 -15.54
CA ASN A 51 -16.28 8.93 -14.26
C ASN A 51 -16.18 8.01 -13.03
N ASP A 52 -16.01 6.69 -13.21
CA ASP A 52 -15.85 5.78 -12.09
C ASP A 52 -14.65 6.18 -11.24
N PRO A 53 -14.76 6.17 -9.92
CA PRO A 53 -13.66 6.56 -9.05
C PRO A 53 -12.52 5.54 -9.08
N ILE A 54 -11.30 6.00 -8.81
CA ILE A 54 -10.19 5.12 -8.44
C ILE A 54 -10.42 4.68 -7.01
N VAL A 55 -10.61 3.38 -6.80
CA VAL A 55 -10.91 2.81 -5.48
C VAL A 55 -9.64 2.26 -4.86
N ILE A 56 -9.28 2.77 -3.69
CA ILE A 56 -8.20 2.26 -2.84
C ILE A 56 -8.83 1.43 -1.73
N CYS A 57 -8.57 0.14 -1.74
CA CYS A 57 -9.03 -0.78 -0.69
C CYS A 57 -7.93 -1.04 0.33
N ILE A 58 -8.30 -1.17 1.60
CA ILE A 58 -7.44 -1.56 2.70
C ILE A 58 -7.90 -2.94 3.18
N LEU A 59 -7.06 -3.95 3.02
CA LEU A 59 -7.31 -5.28 3.56
C LEU A 59 -6.83 -5.35 5.00
N GLY A 60 -7.75 -5.67 5.90
CA GLY A 60 -7.51 -5.75 7.34
C GLY A 60 -7.71 -4.43 8.07
N GLN A 61 -6.97 -4.24 9.15
CA GLN A 61 -7.04 -3.02 9.96
C GLN A 61 -6.51 -1.81 9.18
N ASN A 62 -7.21 -0.66 9.25
CA ASN A 62 -6.75 0.58 8.64
C ASN A 62 -5.67 1.24 9.53
N PRO A 63 -4.40 1.26 9.09
CA PRO A 63 -3.33 1.86 9.87
C PRO A 63 -3.17 3.36 9.60
N PHE A 64 -3.89 3.90 8.60
CA PHE A 64 -3.75 5.29 8.16
C PHE A 64 -4.50 6.27 9.04
N GLY A 65 -5.48 5.80 9.83
CA GLY A 65 -6.36 6.65 10.66
C GLY A 65 -7.14 7.63 9.83
N GLY A 66 -7.08 8.49 9.23
CA GLY A 66 -7.74 9.41 8.29
C GLY A 66 -6.77 10.00 7.27
N ALA A 67 -5.46 9.61 7.34
CA ALA A 67 -4.44 10.20 6.49
C ALA A 67 -4.63 9.84 5.00
N LEU A 68 -5.16 8.65 4.70
CA LEU A 68 -5.39 8.24 3.32
C LEU A 68 -6.57 9.00 2.70
N GLU A 69 -7.66 9.14 3.44
CA GLU A 69 -8.81 9.95 3.03
C GLU A 69 -8.41 11.41 2.82
N GLN A 70 -7.58 11.98 3.71
CA GLN A 70 -7.04 13.33 3.57
C GLN A 70 -6.13 13.48 2.34
N ALA A 71 -5.29 12.48 2.06
CA ALA A 71 -4.38 12.50 0.91
C ALA A 71 -5.13 12.54 -0.43
N VAL A 72 -6.33 11.95 -0.49
CA VAL A 72 -7.14 11.87 -1.72
C VAL A 72 -8.31 12.84 -1.75
N ALA A 73 -8.60 13.55 -0.65
CA ALA A 73 -9.73 14.48 -0.56
C ALA A 73 -9.66 15.57 -1.64
N GLY A 74 -10.72 15.70 -2.44
CA GLY A 74 -10.81 16.68 -3.52
C GLY A 74 -9.84 16.46 -4.68
N LYS A 75 -9.09 15.34 -4.69
CA LYS A 75 -8.20 15.00 -5.80
C LYS A 75 -8.97 14.31 -6.91
N VAL A 76 -8.55 14.60 -8.14
CA VAL A 76 -9.05 13.94 -9.36
C VAL A 76 -7.87 13.51 -10.23
N LEU A 77 -8.06 12.43 -10.96
CA LEU A 77 -7.15 11.99 -12.02
C LEU A 77 -7.96 11.92 -13.32
N GLY A 78 -7.74 12.90 -14.21
CA GLY A 78 -8.66 13.14 -15.33
C GLY A 78 -10.05 13.50 -14.78
N THR A 79 -11.06 12.68 -15.10
CA THR A 79 -12.45 12.85 -14.61
C THR A 79 -12.75 12.00 -13.36
N ARG A 80 -11.80 11.20 -12.88
CA ARG A 80 -12.01 10.22 -11.81
C ARG A 80 -11.67 10.80 -10.46
N SER A 81 -12.61 10.76 -9.54
CA SER A 81 -12.36 10.98 -8.11
C SER A 81 -11.70 9.76 -7.45
N PHE A 82 -11.44 9.87 -6.15
CA PHE A 82 -10.93 8.76 -5.37
C PHE A 82 -11.95 8.30 -4.33
N ALA A 83 -11.95 7.00 -4.04
CA ALA A 83 -12.70 6.41 -2.94
C ALA A 83 -11.79 5.49 -2.13
N VAL A 84 -11.91 5.55 -0.80
CA VAL A 84 -11.20 4.66 0.12
C VAL A 84 -12.20 3.69 0.74
N ARG A 85 -11.86 2.41 0.80
CA ARG A 85 -12.71 1.36 1.38
C ARG A 85 -11.89 0.42 2.23
N GLN A 86 -12.35 0.13 3.43
CA GLN A 86 -11.82 -0.97 4.22
C GLN A 86 -12.58 -2.26 3.85
N ILE A 87 -11.84 -3.34 3.64
CA ILE A 87 -12.41 -4.64 3.31
C ILE A 87 -11.88 -5.71 4.26
N SER A 88 -12.76 -6.63 4.66
CA SER A 88 -12.42 -7.71 5.59
C SER A 88 -12.31 -9.06 4.94
N ASP A 89 -12.98 -9.30 3.82
CA ASP A 89 -13.13 -10.68 3.31
C ASP A 89 -13.26 -10.86 1.80
N THR A 90 -13.37 -9.84 1.02
CA THR A 90 -13.65 -10.02 -0.41
C THR A 90 -12.35 -10.13 -1.20
N PRO A 91 -12.16 -11.17 -2.06
CA PRO A 91 -11.12 -11.08 -3.07
C PRO A 91 -11.42 -9.84 -3.91
N PRO A 92 -10.45 -8.97 -4.10
CA PRO A 92 -10.65 -7.81 -4.95
C PRO A 92 -10.81 -8.32 -6.38
N GLY A 93 -12.01 -8.57 -6.76
CA GLY A 93 -12.42 -8.70 -8.14
C GLY A 93 -13.25 -7.48 -8.43
N SER A 94 -12.89 -6.71 -9.41
CA SER A 94 -13.71 -5.65 -10.02
C SER A 94 -14.02 -4.38 -9.22
N SER A 95 -13.71 -4.26 -7.95
CA SER A 95 -14.06 -3.05 -7.18
C SER A 95 -12.90 -2.28 -6.56
N CYS A 96 -11.67 -2.80 -6.62
CA CYS A 96 -10.47 -2.15 -6.11
C CYS A 96 -9.45 -1.95 -7.22
N HIS A 97 -8.93 -0.74 -7.37
CA HIS A 97 -7.82 -0.46 -8.29
C HIS A 97 -6.47 -0.58 -7.57
N ILE A 98 -6.43 -0.13 -6.31
CA ILE A 98 -5.28 -0.32 -5.42
C ILE A 98 -5.76 -1.13 -4.22
N LEU A 99 -5.00 -2.16 -3.86
CA LEU A 99 -5.21 -2.97 -2.67
C LEU A 99 -4.03 -2.82 -1.72
N PHE A 100 -4.21 -2.03 -0.66
CA PHE A 100 -3.24 -2.01 0.42
C PHE A 100 -3.49 -3.19 1.36
N VAL A 101 -2.44 -3.95 1.62
CA VAL A 101 -2.48 -5.13 2.48
C VAL A 101 -1.77 -4.81 3.80
N ASN A 102 -2.54 -4.72 4.87
CA ASN A 102 -1.98 -4.52 6.21
C ASN A 102 -1.04 -5.68 6.58
N SER A 103 -0.02 -5.40 7.37
CA SER A 103 1.00 -6.39 7.77
C SER A 103 0.42 -7.66 8.41
N SER A 104 -0.68 -7.55 9.13
CA SER A 104 -1.39 -8.70 9.72
C SER A 104 -2.02 -9.63 8.69
N GLU A 105 -2.30 -9.14 7.47
CA GLU A 105 -3.03 -9.85 6.42
C GLU A 105 -2.12 -10.54 5.40
N ARG A 106 -0.80 -10.54 5.59
CA ARG A 106 0.16 -11.12 4.64
C ARG A 106 -0.17 -12.58 4.27
N ARG A 107 -0.47 -13.42 5.27
CA ARG A 107 -0.78 -14.84 5.03
C ARG A 107 -2.03 -15.00 4.16
N ARG A 108 -3.03 -14.16 4.43
CA ARG A 108 -4.26 -14.14 3.67
C ARG A 108 -4.01 -13.66 2.23
N PHE A 109 -3.25 -12.57 2.06
CA PHE A 109 -2.86 -12.09 0.75
C PHE A 109 -2.16 -13.19 -0.06
N ARG A 110 -1.19 -13.89 0.51
CA ARG A 110 -0.49 -14.99 -0.14
C ARG A 110 -1.43 -16.09 -0.66
N SER A 111 -2.46 -16.44 0.11
CA SER A 111 -3.45 -17.44 -0.31
C SER A 111 -4.38 -16.97 -1.42
N MET A 112 -4.54 -15.66 -1.60
CA MET A 112 -5.42 -15.07 -2.60
C MET A 112 -4.70 -14.47 -3.80
N ALA A 113 -3.38 -14.28 -3.74
CA ALA A 113 -2.58 -13.63 -4.79
C ALA A 113 -2.76 -14.30 -6.16
N GLY A 114 -2.88 -15.63 -6.20
CA GLY A 114 -3.15 -16.37 -7.44
C GLY A 114 -4.50 -16.03 -8.09
N ARG A 115 -5.49 -15.62 -7.30
CA ARG A 115 -6.84 -15.23 -7.79
C ARG A 115 -6.90 -13.78 -8.26
N LEU A 116 -5.88 -12.98 -7.94
CA LEU A 116 -5.77 -11.60 -8.41
C LEU A 116 -5.21 -11.50 -9.84
N LYS A 117 -4.61 -12.57 -10.36
CA LYS A 117 -4.00 -12.55 -11.69
C LYS A 117 -5.00 -12.09 -12.76
N GLY A 118 -4.61 -11.04 -13.49
CA GLY A 118 -5.43 -10.45 -14.55
C GLY A 118 -6.59 -9.60 -14.05
N SER A 119 -6.69 -9.33 -12.73
CA SER A 119 -7.76 -8.50 -12.18
C SER A 119 -7.48 -6.99 -12.25
N ALA A 120 -6.32 -6.61 -12.77
CA ALA A 120 -5.86 -5.23 -12.86
C ALA A 120 -5.81 -4.51 -11.49
N VAL A 121 -5.46 -5.23 -10.43
CA VAL A 121 -5.32 -4.68 -9.08
C VAL A 121 -3.86 -4.41 -8.76
N LEU A 122 -3.54 -3.15 -8.43
CA LEU A 122 -2.24 -2.79 -7.88
C LEU A 122 -2.17 -3.19 -6.40
N SER A 123 -1.58 -4.33 -6.10
CA SER A 123 -1.38 -4.76 -4.71
C SER A 123 -0.17 -4.07 -4.09
N VAL A 124 -0.35 -3.51 -2.91
CA VAL A 124 0.66 -2.77 -2.16
C VAL A 124 0.74 -3.32 -0.73
N GLY A 125 1.90 -3.82 -0.34
CA GLY A 125 2.16 -4.34 1.01
C GLY A 125 3.20 -3.54 1.76
N GLU A 126 3.50 -4.01 2.98
CA GLU A 126 4.51 -3.40 3.86
C GLU A 126 5.30 -4.44 4.67
N THR A 127 5.28 -5.69 4.21
CA THR A 127 5.95 -6.79 4.91
C THR A 127 7.09 -7.36 4.11
N PRO A 128 8.19 -7.79 4.74
CA PRO A 128 9.28 -8.46 4.04
C PRO A 128 8.77 -9.63 3.19
N GLY A 129 9.20 -9.69 1.92
CA GLY A 129 8.82 -10.77 1.00
C GLY A 129 7.43 -10.64 0.37
N PHE A 130 6.75 -9.51 0.50
CA PHE A 130 5.42 -9.29 -0.10
C PHE A 130 5.45 -9.44 -1.63
N THR A 131 6.48 -8.93 -2.29
CA THR A 131 6.67 -9.09 -3.75
C THR A 131 6.92 -10.55 -4.12
N ALA A 132 7.69 -11.30 -3.33
CA ALA A 132 7.88 -12.74 -3.53
C ALA A 132 6.59 -13.54 -3.33
N ASP A 133 5.67 -13.06 -2.51
CA ASP A 133 4.32 -13.63 -2.34
C ASP A 133 3.35 -13.25 -3.50
N GLY A 134 3.85 -12.54 -4.53
CA GLY A 134 3.09 -12.15 -5.72
C GLY A 134 2.54 -10.72 -5.71
N GLY A 135 2.88 -9.91 -4.70
CA GLY A 135 2.50 -8.50 -4.64
C GLY A 135 3.28 -7.64 -5.64
N VAL A 136 2.70 -6.52 -6.06
CA VAL A 136 3.29 -5.62 -7.04
C VAL A 136 4.24 -4.61 -6.39
N ILE A 137 3.81 -3.94 -5.34
CA ILE A 137 4.62 -2.92 -4.63
C ILE A 137 4.76 -3.32 -3.16
N ASN A 138 5.93 -3.15 -2.59
CA ASN A 138 6.15 -3.33 -1.16
C ASN A 138 6.83 -2.12 -0.54
N PHE A 139 6.22 -1.53 0.47
CA PHE A 139 6.86 -0.51 1.28
C PHE A 139 7.95 -1.10 2.17
N LYS A 140 9.02 -0.34 2.31
CA LYS A 140 10.15 -0.63 3.21
C LYS A 140 10.46 0.58 4.06
N LEU A 141 10.86 0.35 5.29
CA LEU A 141 11.40 1.41 6.13
C LEU A 141 12.93 1.28 6.16
N GLU A 142 13.63 2.22 5.54
CA GLU A 142 15.09 2.26 5.48
C GLU A 142 15.61 3.56 6.10
N ASN A 143 16.40 3.44 7.15
CA ASN A 143 16.94 4.60 7.89
C ASN A 143 15.85 5.61 8.29
N GLY A 144 14.70 5.12 8.76
CA GLY A 144 13.55 5.94 9.15
C GLY A 144 12.79 6.60 7.99
N LYS A 145 13.11 6.25 6.74
CA LYS A 145 12.44 6.78 5.55
C LYS A 145 11.64 5.69 4.85
N VAL A 146 10.43 6.04 4.44
CA VAL A 146 9.61 5.15 3.60
C VAL A 146 10.22 5.06 2.21
N ARG A 147 10.53 3.84 1.81
CA ARG A 147 10.96 3.44 0.46
C ARG A 147 9.98 2.40 -0.07
N PHE A 148 10.14 2.00 -1.30
CA PHE A 148 9.34 0.93 -1.87
C PHE A 148 10.11 0.19 -2.97
N GLU A 149 9.76 -1.06 -3.13
CA GLU A 149 10.20 -1.90 -4.24
C GLU A 149 9.02 -2.24 -5.14
N ILE A 150 9.29 -2.51 -6.41
CA ILE A 150 8.30 -2.91 -7.42
C ILE A 150 8.73 -4.21 -8.07
N ASP A 151 7.80 -5.17 -8.17
CA ASP A 151 7.90 -6.35 -9.02
C ASP A 151 7.20 -6.06 -10.37
N LEU A 152 8.00 -5.90 -11.42
CA LEU A 152 7.50 -5.61 -12.77
C LEU A 152 6.80 -6.81 -13.41
N GLU A 153 7.21 -8.03 -13.09
CA GLU A 153 6.53 -9.23 -13.58
C GLU A 153 5.12 -9.33 -12.95
N ALA A 154 5.01 -9.03 -11.63
CA ALA A 154 3.73 -8.98 -10.97
C ALA A 154 2.82 -7.90 -11.58
N ALA A 155 3.35 -6.69 -11.83
CA ALA A 155 2.61 -5.63 -12.50
C ALA A 155 2.13 -6.06 -13.90
N GLY A 156 2.99 -6.71 -14.69
CA GLY A 156 2.63 -7.24 -16.01
C GLY A 156 1.53 -8.31 -15.96
N ARG A 157 1.56 -9.20 -14.94
CA ARG A 157 0.50 -10.21 -14.73
C ARG A 157 -0.87 -9.59 -14.45
N GLU A 158 -0.87 -8.40 -13.85
CA GLU A 158 -2.08 -7.61 -13.59
C GLU A 158 -2.42 -6.63 -14.72
N HIS A 159 -1.74 -6.72 -15.87
CA HIS A 159 -1.91 -5.82 -17.01
C HIS A 159 -1.69 -4.33 -16.66
N LEU A 160 -0.93 -4.04 -15.62
CA LEU A 160 -0.61 -2.69 -15.17
C LEU A 160 0.66 -2.18 -15.86
N ARG A 161 0.63 -0.93 -16.27
CA ARG A 161 1.80 -0.25 -16.84
C ARG A 161 2.33 0.76 -15.84
N ILE A 162 3.57 0.59 -15.42
CA ILE A 162 4.24 1.46 -14.45
C ILE A 162 5.05 2.51 -15.20
N SER A 163 4.83 3.79 -14.89
CA SER A 163 5.56 4.86 -15.54
C SER A 163 7.04 4.89 -15.15
N SER A 164 7.91 5.32 -16.06
CA SER A 164 9.34 5.49 -15.80
C SER A 164 9.64 6.42 -14.62
N LYS A 165 8.78 7.42 -14.40
CA LYS A 165 8.89 8.31 -13.23
C LYS A 165 8.74 7.56 -11.90
N LEU A 166 7.80 6.60 -11.83
CA LEU A 166 7.64 5.80 -10.62
C LEU A 166 8.81 4.84 -10.46
N LEU A 167 9.25 4.22 -11.55
CA LEU A 167 10.39 3.29 -11.54
C LEU A 167 11.69 3.96 -11.10
N SER A 168 11.93 5.22 -11.44
CA SER A 168 13.14 5.94 -11.02
C SER A 168 13.22 6.18 -9.51
N LEU A 169 12.09 6.08 -8.80
CA LEU A 169 12.01 6.24 -7.34
C LEU A 169 11.98 4.90 -6.59
N ALA A 170 11.81 3.81 -7.34
CA ALA A 170 11.63 2.47 -6.79
C ALA A 170 12.94 1.69 -6.74
N GLN A 171 13.01 0.73 -5.82
CA GLN A 171 13.90 -0.41 -5.95
C GLN A 171 13.18 -1.47 -6.80
N ILE A 172 13.86 -2.04 -7.78
CA ILE A 172 13.26 -3.14 -8.55
C ILE A 172 13.47 -4.42 -7.76
N ALA A 173 12.39 -5.12 -7.46
CA ALA A 173 12.42 -6.38 -6.75
C ALA A 173 13.16 -7.42 -7.63
N LYS A 174 14.23 -8.00 -7.08
CA LYS A 174 14.92 -9.13 -7.73
C LYS A 174 14.18 -10.40 -7.33
N LYS A 175 13.85 -11.22 -8.33
CA LYS A 175 13.43 -12.58 -8.07
C LYS A 175 14.59 -13.29 -7.35
N ALA A 176 14.33 -14.01 -6.28
CA ALA A 176 15.32 -14.92 -5.74
C ALA A 176 15.64 -15.90 -6.89
N GLU A 177 16.87 -15.83 -7.41
CA GLU A 177 17.35 -16.87 -8.32
C GLU A 177 17.23 -18.21 -7.57
N ASP A 178 16.52 -19.16 -8.17
CA ASP A 178 16.48 -20.53 -7.67
C ASP A 178 17.93 -20.99 -7.57
N SER A 179 18.45 -21.01 -6.36
CA SER A 179 19.74 -21.66 -6.08
C SER A 179 19.56 -23.15 -6.35
N LYS A 180 20.03 -23.56 -7.51
CA LYS A 180 20.23 -24.97 -7.83
C LYS A 180 21.23 -25.60 -6.88
#